data_c06a7c20470b94c37ecabaa583546161
#
_entry.id   c06a7c20470b94c37ecabaa583546161
#
_cell.length_a   1.000
_cell.length_b   1.000
_cell.length_c   1.000
_cell.angle_alpha   90.00
_cell.angle_beta   90.00
_cell.angle_gamma   90.00
#
_symmetry.space_group_name_H-M   'P 1'
#
loop_
_entity.id
_entity.type
_entity.pdbx_description
1 polymer ?
#
loop_
_entity_poly.entity_id
_entity_poly.type
_entity_poly.pdbx_seq_one_letter_code
_entity_poly.pdbx_strand_id
1 'polypeptide(L)'
;MKMAKAWISFLLLILAVTVCIGCSHVDKTDVEGVITNELNLLKNLDSDTVHKYVAYEELFPDVKGKAELSNEVEEVFSLFFKDFDYKILEIDVGQDKMSATARLKLSTLDTKALAKDYDTAHLEDAILSAASGSDENPDSLESRYLILNELLKNRQYDTVETDCSMELKNTGTDTEEWEIVRTYDLENNLVGGLMTYLSDSDLLTPEETLTVYLNTLKTMDLNQMSNYLGIESLLNTSDEAKSSIAAALVEQVHNNFDFKISGSDIQSYKATVNTELTTFDSSTILETYQNELTEYLNSPDAVIDGSQKRYEHSLELLLKNIEENTVTVTSPVSFYLINDGVSWKLTDESQSLSSGIFGNLVSTPVAEDMDGYEDGSEEEYSEDDSYEEDDSSYEE
;
A
#
# COMPACT_ATOMS: atom_id res chain seq x y z
N MET A 1 57.59 -66.21 16.37
CA MET A 1 57.87 -64.81 15.91
C MET A 1 56.95 -64.27 14.85
N LYS A 2 56.26 -65.06 14.05
CA LYS A 2 55.31 -64.52 13.01
C LYS A 2 53.98 -64.05 13.57
N MET A 3 53.44 -64.65 14.64
CA MET A 3 52.16 -64.22 15.24
C MET A 3 52.25 -62.88 16.01
N ALA A 4 53.38 -62.60 16.69
CA ALA A 4 53.56 -61.36 17.43
C ALA A 4 53.59 -60.11 16.51
N LYS A 5 54.15 -60.23 15.28
CA LYS A 5 54.21 -59.17 14.30
C LYS A 5 52.81 -58.83 13.72
N ALA A 6 51.94 -59.84 13.54
CA ALA A 6 50.57 -59.64 13.08
C ALA A 6 49.67 -58.89 14.12
N TRP A 7 49.90 -59.22 15.40
CA TRP A 7 49.18 -58.54 16.49
C TRP A 7 49.60 -57.09 16.68
N ILE A 8 50.87 -56.79 16.54
CA ILE A 8 51.41 -55.43 16.61
C ILE A 8 50.92 -54.58 15.43
N SER A 9 50.85 -55.15 14.19
CA SER A 9 50.31 -54.49 13.02
C SER A 9 48.82 -54.23 13.16
N PHE A 10 48.01 -55.13 13.74
CA PHE A 10 46.63 -55.00 14.00
C PHE A 10 46.32 -53.94 15.07
N LEU A 11 47.16 -53.90 16.14
CA LEU A 11 47.05 -52.90 17.20
C LEU A 11 47.43 -51.50 16.71
N LEU A 12 48.43 -51.38 15.80
CA LEU A 12 48.81 -50.13 15.15
C LEU A 12 47.73 -49.64 14.17
N LEU A 13 47.01 -50.54 13.49
CA LEU A 13 45.88 -50.17 12.61
C LEU A 13 44.67 -49.68 13.40
N ILE A 14 44.36 -50.28 14.55
CA ILE A 14 43.33 -49.86 15.45
C ILE A 14 43.66 -48.47 16.07
N LEU A 15 44.92 -48.23 16.42
CA LEU A 15 45.41 -46.97 16.97
C LEU A 15 45.37 -45.86 15.91
N ALA A 16 45.62 -46.15 14.63
CA ALA A 16 45.55 -45.20 13.52
C ALA A 16 44.08 -44.82 13.19
N VAL A 17 43.14 -45.77 13.32
CA VAL A 17 41.72 -45.51 13.09
C VAL A 17 41.11 -44.68 14.23
N THR A 18 41.56 -44.85 15.47
CA THR A 18 41.05 -44.05 16.61
C THR A 18 41.58 -42.62 16.61
N VAL A 19 42.75 -42.34 16.02
CA VAL A 19 43.30 -40.98 15.92
C VAL A 19 42.56 -40.15 14.83
N CYS A 20 42.05 -40.81 13.76
CA CYS A 20 41.31 -40.09 12.71
C CYS A 20 39.87 -39.71 13.09
N ILE A 21 39.25 -40.31 14.13
CA ILE A 21 37.92 -40.03 14.58
C ILE A 21 37.88 -38.90 15.63
N GLY A 22 39.01 -38.59 16.28
CA GLY A 22 39.09 -37.61 17.37
C GLY A 22 39.21 -36.14 16.94
N CYS A 23 39.71 -35.87 15.73
CA CYS A 23 39.95 -34.47 15.31
C CYS A 23 38.76 -33.76 14.67
N SER A 24 37.76 -34.47 14.17
CA SER A 24 36.60 -33.83 13.54
C SER A 24 35.50 -33.43 14.54
N HIS A 25 35.56 -33.92 15.76
CA HIS A 25 34.50 -33.68 16.75
C HIS A 25 34.70 -32.37 17.51
N VAL A 26 35.92 -31.96 17.75
CA VAL A 26 36.25 -30.70 18.43
C VAL A 26 35.86 -29.51 17.57
N ASP A 27 36.20 -29.51 16.29
CA ASP A 27 35.90 -28.40 15.38
C ASP A 27 34.39 -28.19 15.17
N LYS A 28 33.58 -29.27 15.14
CA LYS A 28 32.12 -29.17 15.05
C LYS A 28 31.49 -28.58 16.31
N THR A 29 32.02 -28.91 17.47
CA THR A 29 31.55 -28.42 18.78
C THR A 29 31.81 -26.92 18.92
N ASP A 30 32.94 -26.43 18.41
CA ASP A 30 33.28 -25.00 18.45
C ASP A 30 32.37 -24.20 17.54
N VAL A 31 32.12 -24.67 16.30
CA VAL A 31 31.17 -24.08 15.37
C VAL A 31 29.75 -24.05 15.95
N GLU A 32 29.31 -25.19 16.54
CA GLU A 32 27.99 -25.28 17.19
C GLU A 32 27.88 -24.30 18.35
N GLY A 33 28.95 -24.11 19.12
CA GLY A 33 29.02 -23.14 20.22
C GLY A 33 28.80 -21.70 19.74
N VAL A 34 29.47 -21.30 18.66
CA VAL A 34 29.32 -19.95 18.08
C VAL A 34 27.89 -19.73 17.60
N ILE A 35 27.32 -20.66 16.82
CA ILE A 35 25.95 -20.57 16.32
C ILE A 35 24.97 -20.49 17.49
N THR A 36 25.10 -21.38 18.48
CA THR A 36 24.21 -21.43 19.63
C THR A 36 24.24 -20.13 20.46
N ASN A 37 25.46 -19.60 20.68
CA ASN A 37 25.61 -18.34 21.42
C ASN A 37 24.93 -17.19 20.68
N GLU A 38 25.16 -17.03 19.40
CA GLU A 38 24.61 -15.94 18.59
C GLU A 38 23.08 -16.03 18.46
N LEU A 39 22.55 -17.20 18.11
CA LEU A 39 21.10 -17.37 17.96
C LEU A 39 20.35 -17.32 19.30
N ASN A 40 20.98 -17.68 20.41
CA ASN A 40 20.42 -17.48 21.75
C ASN A 40 20.36 -16.00 22.14
N LEU A 41 21.31 -15.18 21.70
CA LEU A 41 21.22 -13.73 21.89
C LEU A 41 20.02 -13.15 21.15
N LEU A 42 19.80 -13.54 19.88
CA LEU A 42 18.57 -13.17 19.15
C LEU A 42 17.31 -13.65 19.86
N LYS A 43 17.26 -14.91 20.27
CA LYS A 43 16.12 -15.49 21.00
C LYS A 43 15.84 -14.79 22.33
N ASN A 44 16.87 -14.26 23.00
CA ASN A 44 16.76 -13.52 24.23
C ASN A 44 16.61 -12.00 24.01
N LEU A 45 16.41 -11.55 22.78
CA LEU A 45 16.18 -10.15 22.41
C LEU A 45 17.35 -9.22 22.78
N ASP A 46 18.59 -9.72 22.62
CA ASP A 46 19.78 -8.90 22.79
C ASP A 46 19.82 -7.81 21.69
N SER A 47 19.69 -6.56 22.09
CA SER A 47 19.55 -5.42 21.18
C SER A 47 20.73 -5.29 20.21
N ASP A 48 21.94 -5.45 20.70
CA ASP A 48 23.15 -5.31 19.86
C ASP A 48 23.19 -6.42 18.79
N THR A 49 22.80 -7.65 19.16
CA THR A 49 22.75 -8.78 18.22
C THR A 49 21.61 -8.62 17.22
N VAL A 50 20.44 -8.16 17.64
CA VAL A 50 19.32 -7.89 16.74
C VAL A 50 19.73 -6.85 15.70
N HIS A 51 20.27 -5.70 16.11
CA HIS A 51 20.72 -4.64 15.20
C HIS A 51 21.95 -5.03 14.36
N LYS A 52 22.72 -6.01 14.79
CA LYS A 52 23.81 -6.56 13.99
C LYS A 52 23.31 -7.25 12.73
N TYR A 53 22.17 -7.96 12.80
CA TYR A 53 21.63 -8.72 11.67
C TYR A 53 20.54 -7.99 10.91
N VAL A 54 19.85 -7.04 11.54
CA VAL A 54 18.77 -6.27 10.90
C VAL A 54 18.93 -4.80 11.25
N ALA A 55 19.57 -4.06 10.38
CA ALA A 55 19.57 -2.60 10.48
C ALA A 55 18.19 -2.04 10.08
N TYR A 56 17.80 -0.91 10.68
CA TYR A 56 16.48 -0.31 10.41
C TYR A 56 16.26 -0.02 8.92
N GLU A 57 17.30 0.40 8.21
CA GLU A 57 17.22 0.73 6.79
C GLU A 57 17.17 -0.51 5.89
N GLU A 58 17.52 -1.69 6.39
CA GLU A 58 17.57 -2.91 5.58
C GLU A 58 16.19 -3.49 5.28
N LEU A 59 15.19 -3.24 6.14
CA LEU A 59 13.80 -3.64 5.86
C LEU A 59 13.15 -2.74 4.79
N PHE A 60 13.59 -1.47 4.69
CA PHE A 60 13.03 -0.49 3.77
C PHE A 60 14.14 0.24 2.99
N PRO A 61 14.83 -0.45 2.06
CA PRO A 61 16.01 0.10 1.38
C PRO A 61 15.69 1.25 0.41
N ASP A 62 14.43 1.45 0.05
CA ASP A 62 13.93 2.53 -0.79
C ASP A 62 13.81 3.86 -0.03
N VAL A 63 13.75 3.83 1.31
CA VAL A 63 13.64 5.04 2.13
C VAL A 63 15.01 5.68 2.35
N LYS A 64 15.14 6.93 1.94
CA LYS A 64 16.39 7.70 2.12
C LYS A 64 16.31 8.56 3.38
N GLY A 65 17.27 8.39 4.26
CA GLY A 65 17.47 9.26 5.43
C GLY A 65 17.71 8.45 6.70
N LYS A 66 18.35 9.09 7.69
CA LYS A 66 18.42 8.57 9.06
C LYS A 66 17.39 9.36 9.85
N ALA A 67 16.33 8.71 10.29
CA ALA A 67 15.40 9.29 11.25
C ALA A 67 15.88 9.01 12.68
N GLU A 68 15.63 9.93 13.60
CA GLU A 68 15.62 9.60 15.02
C GLU A 68 14.39 8.74 15.26
N LEU A 69 14.61 7.44 15.45
CA LEU A 69 13.52 6.50 15.62
C LEU A 69 12.96 6.59 17.04
N SER A 70 11.64 6.53 17.16
CA SER A 70 10.95 6.52 18.46
C SER A 70 11.16 5.19 19.22
N ASN A 71 10.80 5.17 20.51
CA ASN A 71 10.85 3.94 21.30
C ASN A 71 9.91 2.86 20.75
N GLU A 72 8.80 3.25 20.11
CA GLU A 72 7.85 2.37 19.46
C GLU A 72 8.47 1.63 18.29
N VAL A 73 9.36 2.30 17.57
CA VAL A 73 10.12 1.68 16.46
C VAL A 73 11.12 0.66 16.99
N GLU A 74 11.82 0.96 18.09
CA GLU A 74 12.74 0.02 18.72
C GLU A 74 12.01 -1.24 19.25
N GLU A 75 10.76 -1.09 19.67
CA GLU A 75 9.94 -2.21 20.17
C GLU A 75 9.59 -3.22 19.07
N VAL A 76 9.54 -2.82 17.79
CA VAL A 76 9.18 -3.70 16.66
C VAL A 76 10.04 -4.97 16.65
N PHE A 77 11.33 -4.84 16.83
CA PHE A 77 12.23 -6.01 16.83
C PHE A 77 11.97 -6.93 18.02
N SER A 78 11.66 -6.37 19.19
CA SER A 78 11.31 -7.17 20.37
C SER A 78 10.02 -7.97 20.14
N LEU A 79 9.03 -7.35 19.51
CA LEU A 79 7.78 -8.01 19.15
C LEU A 79 7.99 -9.07 18.05
N PHE A 80 8.83 -8.77 17.07
CA PHE A 80 9.13 -9.64 15.94
C PHE A 80 9.84 -10.93 16.35
N PHE A 81 10.89 -10.83 17.19
CA PHE A 81 11.67 -11.97 17.64
C PHE A 81 11.10 -12.67 18.88
N LYS A 82 9.98 -12.24 19.41
CA LYS A 82 9.39 -12.78 20.65
C LYS A 82 9.23 -14.30 20.64
N ASP A 83 8.81 -14.87 19.50
CA ASP A 83 8.56 -16.31 19.34
C ASP A 83 9.62 -16.97 18.42
N PHE A 84 10.77 -16.30 18.26
CA PHE A 84 11.89 -16.84 17.49
C PHE A 84 12.47 -18.07 18.17
N ASP A 85 12.67 -19.13 17.39
CA ASP A 85 13.37 -20.35 17.82
C ASP A 85 14.18 -20.94 16.67
N TYR A 86 15.10 -21.84 16.98
CA TYR A 86 15.93 -22.47 15.98
C TYR A 86 16.33 -23.90 16.38
N LYS A 87 16.68 -24.69 15.36
CA LYS A 87 17.25 -26.03 15.51
C LYS A 87 18.41 -26.21 14.54
N ILE A 88 19.57 -26.60 15.06
CA ILE A 88 20.72 -27.01 14.24
C ILE A 88 20.46 -28.44 13.74
N LEU A 89 20.43 -28.60 12.42
CA LEU A 89 20.20 -29.91 11.78
C LEU A 89 21.48 -30.62 11.45
N GLU A 90 22.48 -29.89 10.91
CA GLU A 90 23.72 -30.44 10.44
C GLU A 90 24.82 -29.36 10.45
N ILE A 91 26.04 -29.74 10.74
CA ILE A 91 27.24 -28.90 10.63
C ILE A 91 28.28 -29.65 9.81
N ASP A 92 28.74 -29.04 8.72
CA ASP A 92 29.82 -29.50 7.88
C ASP A 92 31.03 -28.55 7.99
N VAL A 93 32.17 -29.09 8.44
CA VAL A 93 33.42 -28.35 8.54
C VAL A 93 34.30 -28.72 7.35
N GLY A 94 34.85 -27.74 6.65
CA GLY A 94 35.72 -27.89 5.51
C GLY A 94 37.01 -28.67 5.90
N GLN A 95 37.60 -29.40 4.95
CA GLN A 95 38.79 -30.18 5.18
C GLN A 95 40.01 -29.33 5.60
N ASP A 96 40.02 -28.07 5.19
CA ASP A 96 41.03 -27.08 5.55
C ASP A 96 40.80 -26.47 6.94
N LYS A 97 39.65 -26.75 7.57
CA LYS A 97 39.21 -26.18 8.85
C LYS A 97 39.12 -24.64 8.86
N MET A 98 39.02 -24.04 7.69
CA MET A 98 38.91 -22.59 7.53
C MET A 98 37.48 -22.14 7.25
N SER A 99 36.59 -23.07 6.89
CA SER A 99 35.18 -22.82 6.59
C SER A 99 34.31 -23.88 7.21
N ALA A 100 33.08 -23.49 7.56
CA ALA A 100 32.02 -24.39 7.99
C ALA A 100 30.66 -23.89 7.45
N THR A 101 29.75 -24.85 7.25
CA THR A 101 28.38 -24.56 6.89
C THR A 101 27.44 -25.29 7.84
N ALA A 102 26.48 -24.57 8.41
CA ALA A 102 25.45 -25.16 9.24
C ALA A 102 24.09 -25.07 8.52
N ARG A 103 23.36 -26.18 8.53
CA ARG A 103 21.95 -26.20 8.15
C ARG A 103 21.11 -26.07 9.41
N LEU A 104 20.22 -25.07 9.36
CA LEU A 104 19.36 -24.71 10.47
C LEU A 104 17.89 -24.84 10.04
N LYS A 105 17.03 -25.06 11.01
CA LYS A 105 15.61 -24.80 10.89
C LYS A 105 15.29 -23.63 11.82
N LEU A 106 14.78 -22.56 11.26
CA LEU A 106 14.36 -21.37 11.99
C LEU A 106 12.85 -21.40 12.18
N SER A 107 12.39 -20.95 13.33
CA SER A 107 10.99 -20.77 13.64
C SER A 107 10.76 -19.26 13.84
N THR A 108 9.98 -18.66 12.95
CA THR A 108 9.68 -17.22 12.92
C THR A 108 8.17 -17.03 12.82
N LEU A 109 7.67 -15.82 13.07
CA LEU A 109 6.29 -15.50 12.76
C LEU A 109 6.04 -15.61 11.22
N ASP A 110 4.78 -15.77 10.80
CA ASP A 110 4.39 -15.75 9.39
C ASP A 110 4.60 -14.36 8.81
N THR A 111 5.81 -14.11 8.33
CA THR A 111 6.24 -12.83 7.80
C THR A 111 5.60 -12.47 6.46
N LYS A 112 5.14 -13.48 5.70
CA LYS A 112 4.37 -13.22 4.48
C LYS A 112 3.02 -12.62 4.81
N ALA A 113 2.33 -13.16 5.81
CA ALA A 113 1.08 -12.60 6.30
C ALA A 113 1.29 -11.20 6.89
N LEU A 114 2.35 -11.00 7.69
CA LEU A 114 2.70 -9.68 8.23
C LEU A 114 2.98 -8.67 7.11
N ALA A 115 3.79 -9.01 6.10
CA ALA A 115 4.10 -8.12 4.99
C ALA A 115 2.84 -7.73 4.21
N LYS A 116 1.94 -8.69 3.98
CA LYS A 116 0.66 -8.43 3.30
C LYS A 116 -0.25 -7.49 4.10
N ASP A 117 -0.33 -7.69 5.40
CA ASP A 117 -1.06 -6.78 6.30
C ASP A 117 -0.41 -5.39 6.35
N TYR A 118 0.92 -5.35 6.30
CA TYR A 118 1.70 -4.11 6.24
C TYR A 118 1.40 -3.34 4.95
N ASP A 119 1.50 -3.96 3.77
CA ASP A 119 1.21 -3.29 2.50
C ASP A 119 -0.23 -2.78 2.44
N THR A 120 -1.17 -3.55 3.00
CA THR A 120 -2.57 -3.12 3.12
C THR A 120 -2.69 -1.87 3.97
N ALA A 121 -2.12 -1.87 5.17
CA ALA A 121 -2.20 -0.74 6.11
C ALA A 121 -1.44 0.50 5.59
N HIS A 122 -0.28 0.30 4.97
CA HIS A 122 0.52 1.37 4.38
C HIS A 122 -0.22 2.05 3.21
N LEU A 123 -0.85 1.26 2.33
CA LEU A 123 -1.67 1.80 1.24
C LEU A 123 -2.90 2.55 1.76
N GLU A 124 -3.59 2.01 2.78
CA GLU A 124 -4.72 2.67 3.44
C GLU A 124 -4.31 4.01 4.05
N ASP A 125 -3.18 4.05 4.78
CA ASP A 125 -2.63 5.28 5.36
C ASP A 125 -2.27 6.32 4.30
N ALA A 126 -1.64 5.89 3.19
CA ALA A 126 -1.31 6.77 2.07
C ALA A 126 -2.57 7.39 1.42
N ILE A 127 -3.64 6.60 1.23
CA ILE A 127 -4.92 7.08 0.70
C ILE A 127 -5.57 8.08 1.66
N LEU A 128 -5.62 7.78 2.95
CA LEU A 128 -6.21 8.66 3.97
C LEU A 128 -5.42 9.95 4.15
N SER A 129 -4.09 9.89 4.12
CA SER A 129 -3.22 11.06 4.17
C SER A 129 -3.46 11.98 2.97
N ALA A 130 -3.54 11.42 1.76
CA ALA A 130 -3.88 12.17 0.54
C ALA A 130 -5.28 12.80 0.64
N ALA A 131 -6.28 12.05 1.14
CA ALA A 131 -7.65 12.54 1.32
C ALA A 131 -7.76 13.62 2.41
N SER A 132 -6.90 13.61 3.41
CA SER A 132 -6.89 14.60 4.49
C SER A 132 -6.10 15.86 4.17
N GLY A 133 -5.35 15.89 3.07
CA GLY A 133 -4.40 16.98 2.75
C GLY A 133 -3.31 17.10 3.82
N SER A 134 -2.93 16.00 4.46
CA SER A 134 -1.90 15.97 5.50
C SER A 134 -0.52 16.22 4.90
N ASP A 135 0.30 17.01 5.58
CA ASP A 135 1.72 17.18 5.26
C ASP A 135 2.59 16.03 5.81
N GLU A 136 1.99 15.07 6.53
CA GLU A 136 2.70 13.91 7.02
C GLU A 136 3.16 13.02 5.85
N ASN A 137 4.41 12.57 5.94
CA ASN A 137 4.97 11.69 4.93
C ASN A 137 4.74 10.22 5.33
N PRO A 138 3.74 9.52 4.76
CA PRO A 138 3.49 8.12 5.07
C PRO A 138 4.65 7.20 4.66
N ASP A 139 5.52 7.66 3.74
CA ASP A 139 6.69 6.94 3.28
C ASP A 139 7.94 7.18 4.15
N SER A 140 7.84 7.87 5.27
CA SER A 140 8.97 8.02 6.19
C SER A 140 9.32 6.67 6.83
N LEU A 141 10.60 6.47 7.16
CA LEU A 141 11.06 5.25 7.84
C LEU A 141 10.30 5.05 9.17
N GLU A 142 10.10 6.12 9.91
CA GLU A 142 9.37 6.09 11.18
C GLU A 142 7.90 5.64 10.97
N SER A 143 7.17 6.24 10.03
CA SER A 143 5.77 5.88 9.75
C SER A 143 5.65 4.40 9.37
N ARG A 144 6.55 3.88 8.54
CA ARG A 144 6.57 2.47 8.15
C ARG A 144 6.78 1.53 9.35
N TYR A 145 7.67 1.88 10.26
CA TYR A 145 7.89 1.08 11.47
C TYR A 145 6.73 1.19 12.46
N LEU A 146 6.06 2.34 12.55
CA LEU A 146 4.86 2.49 13.39
C LEU A 146 3.73 1.57 12.92
N ILE A 147 3.54 1.42 11.61
CA ILE A 147 2.59 0.46 11.05
C ILE A 147 2.96 -0.97 11.47
N LEU A 148 4.23 -1.37 11.33
CA LEU A 148 4.69 -2.69 11.79
C LEU A 148 4.45 -2.89 13.30
N ASN A 149 4.75 -1.87 14.11
CA ASN A 149 4.54 -1.92 15.56
C ASN A 149 3.07 -2.15 15.90
N GLU A 150 2.17 -1.41 15.26
CA GLU A 150 0.73 -1.54 15.47
C GLU A 150 0.22 -2.93 15.06
N LEU A 151 0.65 -3.43 13.92
CA LEU A 151 0.28 -4.77 13.45
C LEU A 151 0.75 -5.86 14.40
N LEU A 152 2.01 -5.81 14.83
CA LEU A 152 2.59 -6.80 15.76
C LEU A 152 1.97 -6.75 17.16
N LYS A 153 1.48 -5.60 17.59
CA LYS A 153 0.74 -5.47 18.88
C LYS A 153 -0.70 -5.96 18.81
N ASN A 154 -1.39 -5.68 17.71
CA ASN A 154 -2.83 -5.86 17.62
C ASN A 154 -3.25 -7.14 16.88
N ARG A 155 -2.34 -7.79 16.15
CA ARG A 155 -2.61 -9.03 15.44
C ARG A 155 -1.75 -10.18 15.96
N GLN A 156 -2.24 -11.39 15.76
CA GLN A 156 -1.49 -12.62 16.02
C GLN A 156 -1.16 -13.28 14.69
N TYR A 157 0.11 -13.62 14.51
CA TYR A 157 0.61 -14.34 13.35
C TYR A 157 1.01 -15.74 13.77
N ASP A 158 0.75 -16.70 12.91
CA ASP A 158 1.18 -18.07 13.12
C ASP A 158 2.71 -18.16 13.07
N THR A 159 3.27 -19.22 13.62
CA THR A 159 4.69 -19.52 13.53
C THR A 159 4.96 -20.41 12.33
N VAL A 160 5.99 -20.06 11.52
CA VAL A 160 6.41 -20.77 10.32
C VAL A 160 7.83 -21.28 10.50
N GLU A 161 8.09 -22.52 10.07
CA GLU A 161 9.44 -23.08 10.03
C GLU A 161 10.06 -22.94 8.64
N THR A 162 11.29 -22.40 8.57
CA THR A 162 12.06 -22.26 7.32
C THR A 162 13.44 -22.90 7.46
N ASP A 163 13.94 -23.49 6.38
CA ASP A 163 15.30 -23.99 6.32
C ASP A 163 16.26 -22.83 6.02
N CYS A 164 17.35 -22.74 6.78
CA CYS A 164 18.38 -21.71 6.64
C CYS A 164 19.77 -22.35 6.56
N SER A 165 20.64 -21.77 5.74
CA SER A 165 22.06 -22.11 5.68
C SER A 165 22.89 -20.97 6.28
N MET A 166 23.76 -21.29 7.21
CA MET A 166 24.67 -20.34 7.86
C MET A 166 26.12 -20.74 7.56
N GLU A 167 26.85 -19.81 6.97
CA GLU A 167 28.27 -19.97 6.68
C GLU A 167 29.10 -19.37 7.79
N LEU A 168 30.19 -20.05 8.14
CA LEU A 168 31.19 -19.60 9.11
C LEU A 168 32.59 -19.69 8.53
N LYS A 169 33.43 -18.75 8.92
CA LYS A 169 34.85 -18.73 8.60
C LYS A 169 35.70 -18.76 9.90
N ASN A 170 36.84 -19.45 9.86
CA ASN A 170 37.80 -19.36 10.91
C ASN A 170 38.78 -18.23 10.60
N THR A 171 38.88 -17.24 11.48
CA THR A 171 39.74 -16.06 11.30
C THR A 171 41.04 -16.13 12.08
N GLY A 172 41.16 -17.11 12.98
CA GLY A 172 42.31 -17.30 13.86
C GLY A 172 43.44 -18.13 13.23
N THR A 173 44.65 -17.96 13.75
CA THR A 173 45.77 -18.88 13.53
C THR A 173 45.63 -20.12 14.40
N ASP A 174 44.82 -20.05 15.45
CA ASP A 174 44.43 -21.15 16.34
C ASP A 174 42.95 -21.51 16.09
N THR A 175 42.61 -22.77 16.23
CA THR A 175 41.33 -23.40 15.77
C THR A 175 40.06 -22.92 16.47
N GLU A 176 40.07 -21.82 17.22
CA GLU A 176 38.99 -21.43 18.13
C GLU A 176 38.23 -20.13 17.73
N GLU A 177 38.63 -19.44 16.65
CA GLU A 177 38.00 -18.18 16.28
C GLU A 177 37.09 -18.31 15.04
N TRP A 178 35.91 -18.91 15.23
CA TRP A 178 34.89 -18.98 14.22
C TRP A 178 34.01 -17.73 14.23
N GLU A 179 33.76 -17.16 13.05
CA GLU A 179 32.85 -16.03 12.84
C GLU A 179 31.77 -16.40 11.84
N ILE A 180 30.54 -15.98 12.12
CA ILE A 180 29.43 -16.13 11.19
C ILE A 180 29.61 -15.13 10.03
N VAL A 181 29.52 -15.62 8.79
CA VAL A 181 29.56 -14.81 7.59
C VAL A 181 28.18 -14.21 7.39
N ARG A 182 28.07 -12.90 7.53
CA ARG A 182 26.83 -12.18 7.24
C ARG A 182 26.61 -12.13 5.73
N THR A 183 25.43 -12.56 5.31
CA THR A 183 24.96 -12.47 3.92
C THR A 183 23.53 -11.99 3.93
N TYR A 184 23.08 -11.34 2.85
CA TYR A 184 21.69 -10.96 2.71
C TYR A 184 20.73 -12.14 2.92
N ASP A 185 21.05 -13.31 2.37
CA ASP A 185 20.20 -14.51 2.52
C ASP A 185 20.09 -14.96 3.99
N LEU A 186 21.19 -14.90 4.76
CA LEU A 186 21.13 -15.20 6.19
C LEU A 186 20.27 -14.19 6.94
N GLU A 187 20.49 -12.91 6.73
CA GLU A 187 19.76 -11.82 7.38
C GLU A 187 18.27 -11.90 7.04
N ASN A 188 17.94 -12.07 5.77
CA ASN A 188 16.55 -12.25 5.34
C ASN A 188 15.91 -13.52 5.94
N ASN A 189 16.64 -14.62 6.03
CA ASN A 189 16.12 -15.85 6.65
C ASN A 189 15.89 -15.69 8.17
N LEU A 190 16.76 -14.95 8.87
CA LEU A 190 16.59 -14.66 10.30
C LEU A 190 15.32 -13.85 10.58
N VAL A 191 14.93 -12.99 9.65
CA VAL A 191 13.64 -12.28 9.70
C VAL A 191 12.53 -13.00 8.91
N GLY A 192 12.65 -14.31 8.71
CA GLY A 192 11.62 -15.15 8.10
C GLY A 192 11.29 -14.80 6.65
N GLY A 193 12.17 -14.12 5.93
CA GLY A 193 11.94 -13.69 4.54
C GLY A 193 11.25 -12.31 4.42
N LEU A 194 11.05 -11.58 5.52
CA LEU A 194 10.33 -10.31 5.53
C LEU A 194 10.88 -9.31 4.53
N MET A 195 12.23 -9.18 4.41
CA MET A 195 12.87 -8.26 3.47
C MET A 195 12.49 -8.55 2.01
N THR A 196 12.38 -9.84 1.66
CA THR A 196 11.94 -10.26 0.33
C THR A 196 10.46 -9.95 0.10
N TYR A 197 9.61 -10.21 1.09
CA TYR A 197 8.17 -9.95 0.96
C TYR A 197 7.86 -8.46 0.87
N LEU A 198 8.49 -7.60 1.68
CA LEU A 198 8.33 -6.15 1.61
C LEU A 198 8.86 -5.52 0.30
N SER A 199 9.68 -6.27 -0.45
CA SER A 199 10.19 -5.85 -1.77
C SER A 199 9.44 -6.51 -2.93
N ASP A 200 8.41 -7.33 -2.65
CA ASP A 200 7.64 -8.03 -3.67
C ASP A 200 6.50 -7.14 -4.18
N SER A 201 6.69 -6.56 -5.36
CA SER A 201 5.70 -5.68 -5.99
C SER A 201 4.36 -6.35 -6.33
N ASP A 202 4.29 -7.68 -6.25
CA ASP A 202 3.10 -8.49 -6.49
C ASP A 202 2.52 -9.08 -5.19
N LEU A 203 2.99 -8.65 -4.02
CA LEU A 203 2.54 -9.17 -2.73
C LEU A 203 1.03 -8.96 -2.52
N LEU A 204 0.53 -7.77 -2.85
CA LEU A 204 -0.90 -7.54 -3.06
C LEU A 204 -1.23 -7.71 -4.55
N THR A 205 -2.21 -8.54 -4.86
CA THR A 205 -2.70 -8.66 -6.22
C THR A 205 -3.43 -7.38 -6.66
N PRO A 206 -3.65 -7.15 -7.98
CA PRO A 206 -4.43 -6.00 -8.44
C PRO A 206 -5.83 -5.92 -7.82
N GLU A 207 -6.50 -7.07 -7.63
CA GLU A 207 -7.81 -7.12 -6.97
C GLU A 207 -7.74 -6.74 -5.50
N GLU A 208 -6.72 -7.19 -4.79
CA GLU A 208 -6.51 -6.84 -3.38
C GLU A 208 -6.16 -5.37 -3.23
N THR A 209 -5.28 -4.85 -4.09
CA THR A 209 -4.95 -3.42 -4.15
C THR A 209 -6.21 -2.58 -4.36
N LEU A 210 -7.01 -2.89 -5.38
CA LEU A 210 -8.27 -2.16 -5.63
C LEU A 210 -9.24 -2.31 -4.45
N THR A 211 -9.29 -3.49 -3.81
CA THR A 211 -10.12 -3.71 -2.62
C THR A 211 -9.74 -2.77 -1.48
N VAL A 212 -8.44 -2.52 -1.26
CA VAL A 212 -7.97 -1.54 -0.27
C VAL A 212 -8.48 -0.14 -0.63
N TYR A 213 -8.29 0.33 -1.87
CA TYR A 213 -8.79 1.63 -2.32
C TYR A 213 -10.27 1.82 -2.07
N LEU A 214 -11.09 0.87 -2.49
CA LEU A 214 -12.55 0.97 -2.38
C LEU A 214 -13.07 0.80 -0.95
N ASN A 215 -12.43 -0.03 -0.12
CA ASN A 215 -12.75 -0.15 1.30
C ASN A 215 -12.38 1.11 2.08
N THR A 216 -11.20 1.69 1.79
CA THR A 216 -10.78 2.94 2.40
C THR A 216 -11.78 4.05 2.10
N LEU A 217 -12.25 4.17 0.85
CA LEU A 217 -13.31 5.11 0.49
C LEU A 217 -14.57 4.92 1.34
N LYS A 218 -15.00 3.68 1.59
CA LYS A 218 -16.18 3.40 2.43
C LYS A 218 -16.01 3.85 3.89
N THR A 219 -14.78 3.90 4.40
CA THR A 219 -14.48 4.24 5.80
C THR A 219 -14.12 5.70 6.00
N MET A 220 -13.91 6.47 4.92
CA MET A 220 -13.62 7.89 4.97
C MET A 220 -14.75 8.68 5.64
N ASP A 221 -14.39 9.70 6.41
CA ASP A 221 -15.36 10.71 6.81
C ASP A 221 -15.79 11.58 5.62
N LEU A 222 -16.82 12.41 5.83
CA LEU A 222 -17.40 13.22 4.74
C LEU A 222 -16.39 14.21 4.13
N ASN A 223 -15.47 14.76 4.93
CA ASN A 223 -14.46 15.70 4.44
C ASN A 223 -13.37 14.98 3.63
N GLN A 224 -12.87 13.87 4.16
CA GLN A 224 -11.90 13.02 3.47
C GLN A 224 -12.46 12.53 2.14
N MET A 225 -13.70 12.03 2.13
CA MET A 225 -14.36 11.56 0.91
C MET A 225 -14.55 12.69 -0.10
N SER A 226 -14.94 13.88 0.34
CA SER A 226 -15.09 15.05 -0.51
C SER A 226 -13.78 15.44 -1.18
N ASN A 227 -12.69 15.48 -0.42
CA ASN A 227 -11.35 15.79 -0.93
C ASN A 227 -10.89 14.73 -1.93
N TYR A 228 -11.05 13.46 -1.56
CA TYR A 228 -10.63 12.32 -2.39
C TYR A 228 -11.39 12.25 -3.73
N LEU A 229 -12.68 12.55 -3.72
CA LEU A 229 -13.53 12.58 -4.93
C LEU A 229 -13.40 13.88 -5.73
N GLY A 230 -12.61 14.85 -5.25
CA GLY A 230 -12.35 16.11 -5.96
C GLY A 230 -13.51 17.10 -5.97
N ILE A 231 -14.48 16.94 -5.06
CA ILE A 231 -15.64 17.86 -4.94
C ILE A 231 -15.48 18.90 -3.83
N GLU A 232 -14.30 18.97 -3.21
CA GLU A 232 -13.97 19.96 -2.16
C GLU A 232 -14.19 21.40 -2.62
N SER A 233 -13.84 21.70 -3.88
CA SER A 233 -14.04 23.04 -4.46
C SER A 233 -15.51 23.47 -4.49
N LEU A 234 -16.44 22.52 -4.58
CA LEU A 234 -17.87 22.77 -4.50
C LEU A 234 -18.35 22.97 -3.06
N LEU A 235 -17.74 22.28 -2.08
CA LEU A 235 -18.03 22.46 -0.65
C LEU A 235 -17.54 23.82 -0.14
N ASN A 236 -16.35 24.25 -0.56
CA ASN A 236 -15.70 25.48 -0.11
C ASN A 236 -16.10 26.72 -0.93
N THR A 237 -17.15 26.64 -1.73
CA THR A 237 -17.69 27.80 -2.45
C THR A 237 -18.37 28.79 -1.49
N SER A 238 -18.38 30.07 -1.84
CA SER A 238 -19.18 31.08 -1.13
C SER A 238 -20.69 30.97 -1.42
N ASP A 239 -21.07 30.11 -2.34
CA ASP A 239 -22.45 29.79 -2.69
C ASP A 239 -22.97 28.67 -1.76
N GLU A 240 -23.80 29.07 -0.79
CA GLU A 240 -24.33 28.15 0.24
C GLU A 240 -25.16 27.01 -0.39
N ALA A 241 -25.86 27.24 -1.48
CA ALA A 241 -26.65 26.22 -2.15
C ALA A 241 -25.76 25.16 -2.82
N LYS A 242 -24.69 25.60 -3.51
CA LYS A 242 -23.73 24.67 -4.12
C LYS A 242 -22.98 23.85 -3.06
N SER A 243 -22.63 24.49 -1.96
CA SER A 243 -22.00 23.79 -0.82
C SER A 243 -22.93 22.72 -0.24
N SER A 244 -24.20 23.03 -0.06
CA SER A 244 -25.21 22.08 0.43
C SER A 244 -25.41 20.89 -0.52
N ILE A 245 -25.47 21.16 -1.84
CA ILE A 245 -25.56 20.12 -2.87
C ILE A 245 -24.35 19.18 -2.81
N ALA A 246 -23.14 19.74 -2.71
CA ALA A 246 -21.93 18.93 -2.63
C ALA A 246 -21.92 18.05 -1.35
N ALA A 247 -22.35 18.61 -0.21
CA ALA A 247 -22.48 17.86 1.04
C ALA A 247 -23.50 16.71 0.91
N ALA A 248 -24.66 16.98 0.32
CA ALA A 248 -25.69 15.97 0.10
C ALA A 248 -25.21 14.84 -0.84
N LEU A 249 -24.45 15.17 -1.89
CA LEU A 249 -23.84 14.17 -2.77
C LEU A 249 -22.85 13.28 -2.04
N VAL A 250 -21.96 13.84 -1.21
CA VAL A 250 -21.02 13.06 -0.40
C VAL A 250 -21.76 12.13 0.55
N GLU A 251 -22.84 12.63 1.19
CA GLU A 251 -23.66 11.83 2.08
C GLU A 251 -24.38 10.68 1.33
N GLN A 252 -24.86 10.92 0.11
CA GLN A 252 -25.43 9.87 -0.74
C GLN A 252 -24.39 8.79 -1.08
N VAL A 253 -23.14 9.17 -1.40
CA VAL A 253 -22.05 8.21 -1.62
C VAL A 253 -21.79 7.43 -0.34
N HIS A 254 -21.57 8.13 0.78
CA HIS A 254 -21.24 7.50 2.06
C HIS A 254 -22.29 6.45 2.49
N ASN A 255 -23.56 6.74 2.25
CA ASN A 255 -24.65 5.86 2.67
C ASN A 255 -24.92 4.71 1.69
N ASN A 256 -24.60 4.85 0.41
CA ASN A 256 -25.03 3.92 -0.64
C ASN A 256 -23.89 3.22 -1.38
N PHE A 257 -22.60 3.63 -1.15
CA PHE A 257 -21.49 3.05 -1.87
C PHE A 257 -21.20 1.63 -1.40
N ASP A 258 -21.19 0.70 -2.35
CA ASP A 258 -20.73 -0.66 -2.18
C ASP A 258 -20.07 -1.17 -3.46
N PHE A 259 -19.28 -2.23 -3.37
CA PHE A 259 -18.61 -2.80 -4.53
C PHE A 259 -18.44 -4.30 -4.43
N LYS A 260 -18.26 -4.92 -5.59
CA LYS A 260 -17.90 -6.33 -5.71
C LYS A 260 -16.90 -6.50 -6.85
N ILE A 261 -15.74 -7.07 -6.55
CA ILE A 261 -14.77 -7.47 -7.57
C ILE A 261 -15.33 -8.67 -8.34
N SER A 262 -15.34 -8.57 -9.68
CA SER A 262 -15.84 -9.63 -10.56
C SER A 262 -14.73 -10.39 -11.28
N GLY A 263 -13.49 -9.88 -11.28
CA GLY A 263 -12.30 -10.53 -11.81
C GLY A 263 -11.30 -9.53 -12.37
N SER A 264 -10.13 -10.03 -12.77
CA SER A 264 -9.08 -9.21 -13.38
C SER A 264 -8.49 -9.86 -14.62
N ASP A 265 -7.88 -9.02 -15.47
CA ASP A 265 -7.00 -9.42 -16.58
C ASP A 265 -5.63 -8.76 -16.37
N ILE A 266 -4.60 -9.58 -16.17
CA ILE A 266 -3.25 -9.12 -15.87
C ILE A 266 -2.36 -9.37 -17.08
N GLN A 267 -1.74 -8.30 -17.57
CA GLN A 267 -0.83 -8.32 -18.73
C GLN A 267 0.51 -7.69 -18.35
N SER A 268 1.43 -8.51 -17.85
CA SER A 268 2.75 -8.06 -17.37
C SER A 268 2.59 -7.04 -16.22
N TYR A 269 3.00 -5.79 -16.45
CA TYR A 269 2.92 -4.70 -15.45
C TYR A 269 1.61 -3.90 -15.49
N LYS A 270 0.59 -4.37 -16.22
CA LYS A 270 -0.74 -3.73 -16.31
C LYS A 270 -1.82 -4.71 -15.92
N ALA A 271 -2.81 -4.22 -15.23
CA ALA A 271 -4.00 -4.97 -14.88
C ALA A 271 -5.27 -4.17 -15.14
N THR A 272 -6.32 -4.88 -15.55
CA THR A 272 -7.69 -4.36 -15.58
C THR A 272 -8.50 -5.15 -14.57
N VAL A 273 -9.03 -4.49 -13.56
CA VAL A 273 -9.90 -5.11 -12.54
C VAL A 273 -11.33 -4.67 -12.79
N ASN A 274 -12.20 -5.65 -13.00
CA ASN A 274 -13.61 -5.43 -13.25
C ASN A 274 -14.39 -5.50 -11.95
N THR A 275 -15.28 -4.53 -11.74
CA THR A 275 -16.11 -4.42 -10.54
C THR A 275 -17.57 -4.18 -10.89
N GLU A 276 -18.44 -4.48 -9.95
CA GLU A 276 -19.79 -3.98 -9.87
C GLU A 276 -19.82 -2.93 -8.75
N LEU A 277 -20.00 -1.65 -9.11
CA LEU A 277 -20.16 -0.56 -8.14
C LEU A 277 -21.65 -0.30 -7.90
N THR A 278 -22.04 -0.23 -6.65
CA THR A 278 -23.37 0.18 -6.22
C THR A 278 -23.27 1.58 -5.62
N THR A 279 -24.10 2.48 -6.09
CA THR A 279 -24.18 3.86 -5.60
C THR A 279 -25.61 4.40 -5.74
N PHE A 280 -25.86 5.65 -5.37
CA PHE A 280 -27.14 6.29 -5.61
C PHE A 280 -27.44 6.41 -7.12
N ASP A 281 -28.72 6.35 -7.51
CA ASP A 281 -29.11 6.47 -8.91
C ASP A 281 -29.24 7.94 -9.34
N SER A 282 -28.15 8.45 -9.92
CA SER A 282 -28.09 9.82 -10.46
C SER A 282 -29.10 10.09 -11.57
N SER A 283 -29.48 9.05 -12.34
CA SER A 283 -30.47 9.21 -13.43
C SER A 283 -31.87 9.49 -12.88
N THR A 284 -32.25 8.77 -11.82
CA THR A 284 -33.52 9.01 -11.13
C THR A 284 -33.56 10.40 -10.51
N ILE A 285 -32.47 10.85 -9.88
CA ILE A 285 -32.39 12.22 -9.33
C ILE A 285 -32.58 13.25 -10.42
N LEU A 286 -31.84 13.14 -11.54
CA LEU A 286 -31.92 14.09 -12.65
C LEU A 286 -33.28 14.08 -13.32
N GLU A 287 -33.90 12.93 -13.54
CA GLU A 287 -35.24 12.82 -14.14
C GLU A 287 -36.29 13.52 -13.26
N THR A 288 -36.27 13.26 -11.96
CA THR A 288 -37.20 13.90 -11.00
C THR A 288 -36.99 15.41 -10.95
N TYR A 289 -35.72 15.82 -10.83
CA TYR A 289 -35.36 17.25 -10.85
C TYR A 289 -35.82 17.94 -12.12
N GLN A 290 -35.59 17.39 -13.31
CA GLN A 290 -36.01 17.99 -14.59
C GLN A 290 -37.52 18.11 -14.71
N ASN A 291 -38.27 17.13 -14.22
CA ASN A 291 -39.74 17.16 -14.21
C ASN A 291 -40.26 18.27 -13.27
N GLU A 292 -39.76 18.33 -12.02
CA GLU A 292 -40.15 19.36 -11.05
C GLU A 292 -39.75 20.77 -11.53
N LEU A 293 -38.53 20.92 -12.08
CA LEU A 293 -38.08 22.19 -12.65
C LEU A 293 -38.96 22.66 -13.82
N THR A 294 -39.33 21.73 -14.71
CA THR A 294 -40.20 22.02 -15.83
C THR A 294 -41.60 22.48 -15.36
N GLU A 295 -42.14 21.80 -14.34
CA GLU A 295 -43.43 22.19 -13.74
C GLU A 295 -43.34 23.59 -13.11
N TYR A 296 -42.27 23.86 -12.37
CA TYR A 296 -42.06 25.20 -11.80
C TYR A 296 -41.92 26.28 -12.87
N LEU A 297 -41.10 26.09 -13.90
CA LEU A 297 -40.88 27.06 -14.96
C LEU A 297 -42.14 27.38 -15.75
N ASN A 298 -43.13 26.48 -15.82
CA ASN A 298 -44.42 26.69 -16.42
C ASN A 298 -45.45 27.30 -15.44
N SER A 299 -45.08 27.53 -14.19
CA SER A 299 -45.96 28.10 -13.17
C SER A 299 -46.03 29.64 -13.24
N PRO A 300 -47.09 30.26 -12.72
CA PRO A 300 -47.16 31.73 -12.56
C PRO A 300 -46.04 32.27 -11.65
N ASP A 301 -45.58 31.48 -10.69
CA ASP A 301 -44.55 31.87 -9.71
C ASP A 301 -43.21 32.11 -10.40
N ALA A 302 -42.83 31.29 -11.35
CA ALA A 302 -41.60 31.47 -12.13
C ALA A 302 -41.59 32.77 -12.96
N VAL A 303 -42.75 33.23 -13.40
CA VAL A 303 -42.86 34.51 -14.11
C VAL A 303 -42.66 35.70 -13.18
N ILE A 304 -43.09 35.57 -11.92
CA ILE A 304 -42.96 36.60 -10.89
C ILE A 304 -41.55 36.69 -10.33
N ASP A 305 -40.88 35.53 -10.20
CA ASP A 305 -39.63 35.42 -9.47
C ASP A 305 -38.42 36.06 -10.17
N GLY A 306 -38.42 36.19 -11.48
CA GLY A 306 -37.25 36.66 -12.23
C GLY A 306 -36.09 35.65 -12.28
N SER A 307 -35.01 35.98 -12.98
CA SER A 307 -33.90 35.03 -13.27
C SER A 307 -33.18 34.54 -12.01
N GLN A 308 -32.87 35.46 -11.09
CA GLN A 308 -32.11 35.11 -9.88
C GLN A 308 -32.88 34.11 -9.00
N LYS A 309 -34.12 34.36 -8.71
CA LYS A 309 -34.93 33.45 -7.89
C LYS A 309 -35.25 32.14 -8.59
N ARG A 310 -35.40 32.15 -9.91
CA ARG A 310 -35.53 30.89 -10.68
C ARG A 310 -34.29 30.03 -10.55
N TYR A 311 -33.10 30.64 -10.61
CA TYR A 311 -31.84 29.94 -10.39
C TYR A 311 -31.73 29.38 -8.96
N GLU A 312 -32.01 30.20 -7.94
CA GLU A 312 -32.02 29.75 -6.53
C GLU A 312 -32.99 28.58 -6.34
N HIS A 313 -34.22 28.69 -6.87
CA HIS A 313 -35.19 27.61 -6.77
C HIS A 313 -34.77 26.33 -7.50
N SER A 314 -34.08 26.45 -8.63
CA SER A 314 -33.54 25.29 -9.33
C SER A 314 -32.49 24.52 -8.49
N LEU A 315 -31.64 25.23 -7.74
CA LEU A 315 -30.69 24.62 -6.83
C LEU A 315 -31.39 23.97 -5.62
N GLU A 316 -32.42 24.60 -5.07
CA GLU A 316 -33.25 24.03 -4.00
C GLU A 316 -33.94 22.72 -4.43
N LEU A 317 -34.48 22.68 -5.65
CA LEU A 317 -35.09 21.48 -6.21
C LEU A 317 -34.02 20.35 -6.40
N LEU A 318 -32.83 20.69 -6.90
CA LEU A 318 -31.77 19.71 -7.07
C LEU A 318 -31.33 19.16 -5.72
N LEU A 319 -31.08 20.03 -4.73
CA LEU A 319 -30.71 19.62 -3.37
C LEU A 319 -31.76 18.68 -2.77
N LYS A 320 -33.04 19.07 -2.82
CA LYS A 320 -34.14 18.25 -2.33
C LYS A 320 -34.15 16.85 -2.97
N ASN A 321 -33.99 16.77 -4.30
CA ASN A 321 -34.01 15.49 -5.01
C ASN A 321 -32.82 14.63 -4.69
N ILE A 322 -31.63 15.19 -4.37
CA ILE A 322 -30.47 14.46 -3.87
C ILE A 322 -30.74 13.93 -2.46
N GLU A 323 -31.23 14.78 -1.54
CA GLU A 323 -31.50 14.40 -0.15
C GLU A 323 -32.58 13.34 0.00
N GLU A 324 -33.65 13.44 -0.81
CA GLU A 324 -34.80 12.52 -0.77
C GLU A 324 -34.54 11.20 -1.55
N ASN A 325 -33.42 11.11 -2.29
CA ASN A 325 -33.15 9.90 -3.07
C ASN A 325 -32.87 8.68 -2.19
N THR A 326 -33.60 7.61 -2.47
CA THR A 326 -33.40 6.30 -1.82
C THR A 326 -33.13 5.19 -2.84
N VAL A 327 -33.00 5.56 -4.11
CA VAL A 327 -32.78 4.60 -5.20
C VAL A 327 -31.29 4.41 -5.42
N THR A 328 -30.86 3.17 -5.54
CA THR A 328 -29.49 2.81 -5.86
C THR A 328 -29.40 2.11 -7.20
N VAL A 329 -28.24 2.21 -7.84
CA VAL A 329 -27.94 1.52 -9.08
C VAL A 329 -26.62 0.77 -8.94
N THR A 330 -26.52 -0.41 -9.56
CA THR A 330 -25.28 -1.16 -9.67
C THR A 330 -24.83 -1.17 -11.11
N SER A 331 -23.61 -0.71 -11.35
CA SER A 331 -23.03 -0.57 -12.68
C SER A 331 -21.69 -1.26 -12.78
N PRO A 332 -21.35 -1.89 -13.92
CA PRO A 332 -20.02 -2.43 -14.15
C PRO A 332 -19.02 -1.30 -14.38
N VAL A 333 -17.90 -1.35 -13.66
CA VAL A 333 -16.79 -0.38 -13.79
C VAL A 333 -15.48 -1.15 -13.89
N SER A 334 -14.62 -0.76 -14.82
CA SER A 334 -13.28 -1.33 -14.96
C SER A 334 -12.22 -0.33 -14.49
N PHE A 335 -11.36 -0.78 -13.60
CA PHE A 335 -10.23 -0.01 -13.09
C PHE A 335 -8.93 -0.51 -13.71
N TYR A 336 -8.06 0.43 -14.04
CA TYR A 336 -6.76 0.15 -14.64
C TYR A 336 -5.65 0.38 -13.63
N LEU A 337 -4.82 -0.64 -13.42
CA LEU A 337 -3.68 -0.59 -12.51
C LEU A 337 -2.37 -0.81 -13.26
N ILE A 338 -1.30 -0.21 -12.76
CA ILE A 338 0.08 -0.42 -13.23
C ILE A 338 0.93 -0.85 -12.03
N ASN A 339 1.74 -1.90 -12.23
CA ASN A 339 2.82 -2.23 -11.31
C ASN A 339 4.05 -1.41 -11.69
N ASP A 340 4.51 -0.54 -10.81
CA ASP A 340 5.66 0.34 -11.02
C ASP A 340 7.00 -0.30 -10.61
N GLY A 341 6.97 -1.57 -10.22
CA GLY A 341 8.10 -2.33 -9.70
C GLY A 341 8.22 -2.28 -8.18
N VAL A 342 7.37 -1.50 -7.51
CA VAL A 342 7.25 -1.43 -6.04
C VAL A 342 5.89 -2.00 -5.60
N SER A 343 4.81 -1.60 -6.27
CA SER A 343 3.46 -2.06 -5.98
C SER A 343 2.51 -1.81 -7.16
N TRP A 344 1.32 -2.38 -7.09
CA TRP A 344 0.23 -2.04 -7.99
C TRP A 344 -0.39 -0.71 -7.60
N LYS A 345 -0.60 0.17 -8.58
CA LYS A 345 -1.18 1.52 -8.40
C LYS A 345 -2.31 1.75 -9.38
N LEU A 346 -3.35 2.41 -8.92
CA LEU A 346 -4.45 2.86 -9.75
C LEU A 346 -3.97 3.99 -10.68
N THR A 347 -4.25 3.90 -11.99
CA THR A 347 -3.66 4.81 -13.00
C THR A 347 -4.48 6.04 -13.31
N ASP A 348 -5.77 6.03 -13.06
CA ASP A 348 -6.69 7.11 -13.39
C ASP A 348 -7.77 7.18 -12.32
N GLU A 349 -7.30 7.39 -11.09
CA GLU A 349 -8.10 7.23 -9.87
C GLU A 349 -9.38 8.05 -9.91
N SER A 350 -9.28 9.31 -10.34
CA SER A 350 -10.41 10.22 -10.20
C SER A 350 -11.47 10.04 -11.27
N GLN A 351 -11.12 9.74 -12.53
CA GLN A 351 -12.11 9.68 -13.61
C GLN A 351 -12.96 8.41 -13.57
N SER A 352 -12.36 7.23 -13.46
CA SER A 352 -13.13 5.98 -13.42
C SER A 352 -13.95 5.86 -12.14
N LEU A 353 -13.41 6.29 -11.00
CA LEU A 353 -14.11 6.25 -9.73
C LEU A 353 -15.24 7.29 -9.69
N SER A 354 -14.95 8.56 -10.00
CA SER A 354 -15.94 9.64 -9.98
C SER A 354 -17.06 9.39 -10.98
N SER A 355 -16.76 8.94 -12.20
CA SER A 355 -17.78 8.60 -13.19
C SER A 355 -18.61 7.39 -12.79
N GLY A 356 -18.00 6.40 -12.15
CA GLY A 356 -18.70 5.24 -11.61
C GLY A 356 -19.64 5.57 -10.45
N ILE A 357 -19.26 6.53 -9.60
CA ILE A 357 -20.02 6.94 -8.42
C ILE A 357 -21.14 7.95 -8.78
N PHE A 358 -20.79 9.02 -9.50
CA PHE A 358 -21.70 10.13 -9.77
C PHE A 358 -22.48 10.00 -11.08
N GLY A 359 -22.10 9.06 -11.95
CA GLY A 359 -22.75 8.85 -13.24
C GLY A 359 -22.84 10.16 -14.04
N ASN A 360 -24.04 10.48 -14.53
CA ASN A 360 -24.28 11.65 -15.35
C ASN A 360 -24.33 12.99 -14.59
N LEU A 361 -24.32 12.97 -13.25
CA LEU A 361 -24.33 14.22 -12.46
C LEU A 361 -23.06 15.07 -12.64
N VAL A 362 -21.91 14.43 -12.89
CA VAL A 362 -20.64 15.14 -13.11
C VAL A 362 -20.61 15.87 -14.47
N SER A 363 -21.39 15.42 -15.43
CA SER A 363 -21.42 15.96 -16.79
C SER A 363 -22.61 16.90 -17.06
N THR A 364 -23.50 17.09 -16.10
CA THR A 364 -24.67 17.97 -16.29
C THR A 364 -24.25 19.40 -16.00
N PRO A 365 -24.26 20.33 -16.99
CA PRO A 365 -24.04 21.73 -16.69
C PRO A 365 -25.18 22.19 -15.78
N VAL A 366 -24.85 22.52 -14.55
CA VAL A 366 -25.79 23.27 -13.67
C VAL A 366 -26.04 24.59 -14.39
N ALA A 367 -27.28 24.85 -14.66
CA ALA A 367 -27.84 25.91 -15.53
C ALA A 367 -27.16 27.30 -15.44
N GLU A 368 -25.87 27.40 -15.79
CA GLU A 368 -25.21 28.70 -16.04
C GLU A 368 -25.68 29.32 -17.36
N ASP A 369 -26.34 28.55 -18.25
CA ASP A 369 -26.79 28.98 -19.57
C ASP A 369 -28.28 29.48 -19.60
N MET A 370 -28.88 29.82 -18.47
CA MET A 370 -30.21 30.39 -18.48
C MET A 370 -30.27 31.90 -18.84
N ASP A 371 -29.14 32.54 -19.12
CA ASP A 371 -29.09 33.94 -19.57
C ASP A 371 -29.43 34.15 -21.06
N GLY A 372 -29.87 33.11 -21.78
CA GLY A 372 -30.16 33.11 -23.21
C GLY A 372 -31.53 33.61 -23.63
N TYR A 373 -32.31 34.30 -22.78
CA TYR A 373 -33.47 35.07 -23.22
C TYR A 373 -33.15 36.55 -23.16
N GLU A 374 -32.43 37.04 -24.19
CA GLU A 374 -32.34 38.45 -24.50
C GLU A 374 -33.78 38.99 -24.79
N ASP A 375 -34.16 39.92 -23.94
CA ASP A 375 -35.31 40.80 -24.20
C ASP A 375 -35.04 41.56 -25.50
N GLY A 376 -35.86 41.25 -26.53
CA GLY A 376 -35.79 41.93 -27.80
C GLY A 376 -36.22 43.40 -27.68
N SER A 377 -35.25 44.28 -27.49
CA SER A 377 -35.42 45.72 -27.81
C SER A 377 -34.50 46.06 -28.97
N GLU A 378 -35.16 46.30 -30.11
CA GLU A 378 -34.62 46.92 -31.30
C GLU A 378 -33.90 48.24 -30.95
N GLU A 379 -32.65 48.42 -31.36
CA GLU A 379 -32.15 49.73 -31.78
C GLU A 379 -31.21 49.64 -32.98
N GLU A 380 -31.53 50.49 -33.85
CA GLU A 380 -31.26 50.81 -35.24
C GLU A 380 -29.79 51.26 -35.48
N TYR A 381 -29.28 50.82 -36.60
CA TYR A 381 -28.30 51.39 -37.54
C TYR A 381 -27.39 52.53 -37.13
N SER A 382 -26.08 52.33 -37.38
CA SER A 382 -25.30 53.24 -38.24
C SER A 382 -24.07 52.54 -38.83
N GLU A 383 -24.07 52.47 -40.17
CA GLU A 383 -22.89 52.28 -40.99
C GLU A 383 -21.91 53.44 -40.74
N ASP A 384 -20.63 53.16 -40.65
CA ASP A 384 -19.64 54.01 -41.29
C ASP A 384 -18.37 53.22 -41.64
N ASP A 385 -18.04 53.36 -42.91
CA ASP A 385 -16.87 52.91 -43.61
C ASP A 385 -15.58 53.54 -43.05
N SER A 386 -14.50 52.80 -43.00
CA SER A 386 -13.26 53.25 -43.63
C SER A 386 -12.18 52.16 -43.60
N TYR A 387 -11.73 51.87 -44.84
CA TYR A 387 -10.52 51.13 -45.17
C TYR A 387 -9.31 51.86 -44.63
N GLU A 388 -8.25 51.09 -44.26
CA GLU A 388 -6.87 51.34 -44.67
C GLU A 388 -6.04 50.08 -44.53
N GLU A 389 -5.56 49.60 -45.69
CA GLU A 389 -4.39 48.76 -45.87
C GLU A 389 -3.14 49.52 -45.38
N ASP A 390 -2.21 48.85 -44.73
CA ASP A 390 -0.83 49.09 -45.09
C ASP A 390 0.06 47.86 -44.82
N ASP A 391 0.81 47.59 -45.83
CA ASP A 391 1.80 46.58 -46.14
C ASP A 391 3.14 46.99 -45.56
N SER A 392 3.96 46.03 -45.11
CA SER A 392 5.42 45.92 -45.30
C SER A 392 6.05 45.02 -44.23
N SER A 393 6.44 43.80 -44.52
CA SER A 393 7.71 43.29 -45.11
C SER A 393 8.99 43.68 -44.35
N TYR A 394 9.83 42.66 -44.22
CA TYR A 394 11.28 42.46 -44.01
C TYR A 394 11.75 42.09 -42.61
N GLU A 395 12.27 40.83 -42.56
CA GLU A 395 13.70 40.37 -42.48
C GLU A 395 14.48 40.78 -41.20
N GLU A 396 14.88 39.81 -40.44
CA GLU A 396 16.12 38.96 -40.41
C GLU A 396 15.98 37.83 -39.39
#